data_5eda1796f1d66e222a272fd7d1814d72
#
_entry.id   5eda1796f1d66e222a272fd7d1814d72
#
_cell.length_a   1.000
_cell.length_b   1.000
_cell.length_c   1.000
_cell.angle_alpha   90.00
_cell.angle_beta   90.00
_cell.angle_gamma   90.00
#
_symmetry.space_group_name_H-M   'P 1'
#
loop_
_entity.id
_entity.type
_entity.pdbx_description
1 polymer ?
#
loop_
_entity_poly.entity_id
_entity_poly.type
_entity_poly.pdbx_seq_one_letter_code
_entity_poly.pdbx_strand_id
1 'polypeptide(L)'
;MDITDIVAEEFVEVDADERLAKVRAAFDQANPKGVIVTEDGDYAGVIGESELVKSRIQDDTKASVLMTSAPRVDYHEDIRETARLLVEGDVNVAPVFRGETLDGIITTDAILEAVLENLDALTVSQIYTDEVIT
;
A
#
# COMPACT_ATOMS: atom_id res chain seq x y z
N MET A 1 -6.59 15.02 -7.84
CA MET A 1 -5.22 14.68 -7.42
C MET A 1 -4.97 13.20 -7.66
N ASP A 2 -3.94 12.86 -8.40
CA ASP A 2 -3.58 11.47 -8.60
C ASP A 2 -2.51 11.03 -7.59
N ILE A 3 -2.17 9.76 -7.62
CA ILE A 3 -1.25 9.18 -6.62
C ILE A 3 0.22 9.27 -7.00
N THR A 4 0.56 9.88 -8.14
CA THR A 4 1.95 9.87 -8.66
C THR A 4 2.97 10.39 -7.67
N ASP A 5 2.60 11.36 -6.84
CA ASP A 5 3.51 11.97 -5.87
C ASP A 5 3.66 11.16 -4.58
N ILE A 6 2.80 10.19 -4.35
CA ILE A 6 2.80 9.43 -3.10
C ILE A 6 3.04 7.93 -3.29
N VAL A 7 3.27 7.49 -4.52
CA VAL A 7 3.66 6.10 -4.78
C VAL A 7 5.07 5.88 -4.24
N ALA A 8 5.25 4.85 -3.44
CA ALA A 8 6.56 4.47 -2.95
C ALA A 8 7.24 3.58 -3.99
N GLU A 9 8.33 4.07 -4.56
CA GLU A 9 9.07 3.33 -5.58
C GLU A 9 10.01 2.30 -4.97
N GLU A 10 10.37 2.47 -3.70
CA GLU A 10 11.18 1.50 -2.98
C GLU A 10 10.27 0.51 -2.26
N PHE A 11 10.30 -0.73 -2.66
CA PHE A 11 9.51 -1.78 -2.05
C PHE A 11 10.27 -3.10 -2.14
N VAL A 12 9.87 -4.05 -1.31
CA VAL A 12 10.49 -5.36 -1.25
C VAL A 12 9.59 -6.36 -1.98
N GLU A 13 10.19 -7.17 -2.86
CA GLU A 13 9.50 -8.27 -3.51
C GLU A 13 10.02 -9.58 -2.95
N VAL A 14 9.11 -10.51 -2.70
CA VAL A 14 9.48 -11.88 -2.34
C VAL A 14 8.67 -12.85 -3.19
N ASP A 15 9.23 -14.04 -3.39
CA ASP A 15 8.50 -15.09 -4.08
C ASP A 15 7.46 -15.71 -3.16
N ALA A 16 6.36 -16.22 -3.74
CA ALA A 16 5.29 -16.87 -2.98
C ALA A 16 5.78 -18.08 -2.17
N ASP A 17 6.83 -18.74 -2.64
CA ASP A 17 7.44 -19.89 -1.95
C ASP A 17 8.44 -19.47 -0.88
N GLU A 18 8.75 -18.18 -0.76
CA GLU A 18 9.68 -17.70 0.24
C GLU A 18 9.14 -17.88 1.64
N ARG A 19 10.03 -18.15 2.60
CA ARG A 19 9.62 -18.37 3.99
C ARG A 19 9.45 -17.05 4.73
N LEU A 20 8.54 -17.04 5.69
CA LEU A 20 8.25 -15.85 6.47
C LEU A 20 9.44 -15.32 7.25
N ALA A 21 10.37 -16.21 7.64
CA ALA A 21 11.61 -15.77 8.28
C ALA A 21 12.34 -14.74 7.42
N LYS A 22 12.41 -14.97 6.11
CA LYS A 22 13.07 -14.05 5.19
C LYS A 22 12.26 -12.77 5.00
N VAL A 23 10.93 -12.88 4.96
CA VAL A 23 10.05 -11.72 4.88
C VAL A 23 10.24 -10.82 6.10
N ARG A 24 10.28 -11.41 7.31
CA ARG A 24 10.52 -10.67 8.53
C ARG A 24 11.89 -10.00 8.54
N ALA A 25 12.91 -10.69 8.05
CA ALA A 25 14.25 -10.09 7.93
C ALA A 25 14.24 -8.89 6.99
N ALA A 26 13.48 -8.96 5.90
CA ALA A 26 13.35 -7.83 4.97
C ALA A 26 12.67 -6.63 5.63
N PHE A 27 11.66 -6.87 6.46
CA PHE A 27 11.02 -5.79 7.22
C PHE A 27 11.97 -5.16 8.23
N ASP A 28 12.77 -5.98 8.90
CA ASP A 28 13.73 -5.48 9.89
C ASP A 28 14.85 -4.65 9.25
N GLN A 29 15.32 -5.06 8.07
CA GLN A 29 16.44 -4.38 7.40
C GLN A 29 16.02 -3.15 6.63
N ALA A 30 14.96 -3.24 5.87
CA ALA A 30 14.53 -2.17 4.96
C ALA A 30 13.38 -1.34 5.51
N ASN A 31 12.68 -1.84 6.53
CA ASN A 31 11.51 -1.20 7.14
C ASN A 31 10.48 -0.75 6.09
N PRO A 32 10.12 -1.61 5.14
CA PRO A 32 9.15 -1.24 4.11
C PRO A 32 7.74 -1.16 4.70
N LYS A 33 6.86 -0.47 4.02
CA LYS A 33 5.45 -0.40 4.45
C LYS A 33 4.67 -1.66 4.07
N GLY A 34 5.20 -2.43 3.14
CA GLY A 34 4.61 -3.69 2.74
C GLY A 34 5.54 -4.43 1.80
N VAL A 35 5.23 -5.69 1.58
CA VAL A 35 6.01 -6.56 0.71
C VAL A 35 5.10 -7.06 -0.41
N ILE A 36 5.60 -6.99 -1.64
CA ILE A 36 4.91 -7.54 -2.79
C ILE A 36 5.32 -9.00 -2.94
N VAL A 37 4.34 -9.87 -3.06
CA VAL A 37 4.57 -11.30 -3.27
C VAL A 37 4.33 -11.60 -4.74
N THR A 38 5.31 -12.25 -5.37
CA THR A 38 5.22 -12.65 -6.77
C THR A 38 5.25 -14.16 -6.91
N GLU A 39 4.64 -14.67 -7.96
CA GLU A 39 4.66 -16.08 -8.29
C GLU A 39 4.99 -16.18 -9.77
N ASP A 40 6.10 -16.87 -10.08
CA ASP A 40 6.61 -16.96 -11.44
C ASP A 40 6.84 -15.59 -12.10
N GLY A 41 7.21 -14.60 -11.29
CA GLY A 41 7.47 -13.25 -11.77
C GLY A 41 6.25 -12.36 -11.85
N ASP A 42 5.06 -12.90 -11.65
CA ASP A 42 3.81 -12.14 -11.70
C ASP A 42 3.32 -11.77 -10.30
N TYR A 43 2.66 -10.64 -10.19
CA TYR A 43 2.08 -10.21 -8.93
C TYR A 43 1.07 -11.26 -8.42
N ALA A 44 1.23 -11.68 -7.17
CA ALA A 44 0.34 -12.64 -6.53
C ALA A 44 -0.42 -12.05 -5.34
N GLY A 45 0.23 -11.19 -4.56
CA GLY A 45 -0.41 -10.61 -3.39
C GLY A 45 0.52 -9.67 -2.65
N VAL A 46 0.06 -9.21 -1.49
CA VAL A 46 0.83 -8.32 -0.62
C VAL A 46 0.85 -8.85 0.79
N ILE A 47 1.90 -8.51 1.54
CA ILE A 47 1.97 -8.76 2.97
C ILE A 47 2.27 -7.41 3.62
N GLY A 48 1.33 -6.93 4.45
CA GLY A 48 1.53 -5.70 5.19
C GLY A 48 2.24 -5.95 6.50
N GLU A 49 2.80 -4.90 7.08
CA GLU A 49 3.46 -4.99 8.37
C GLU A 49 2.53 -5.52 9.45
N SER A 50 1.26 -5.10 9.43
CA SER A 50 0.29 -5.52 10.44
C SER A 50 -0.01 -7.02 10.38
N GLU A 51 0.00 -7.63 9.20
CA GLU A 51 -0.19 -9.07 9.08
C GLU A 51 0.95 -9.85 9.73
N LEU A 52 2.19 -9.38 9.54
CA LEU A 52 3.34 -10.02 10.16
C LEU A 52 3.34 -9.88 11.68
N VAL A 53 3.00 -8.69 12.18
CA VAL A 53 2.98 -8.42 13.62
C VAL A 53 1.90 -9.24 14.32
N LYS A 54 0.73 -9.34 13.72
CA LYS A 54 -0.39 -10.09 14.28
C LYS A 54 -0.23 -11.60 14.13
N SER A 55 0.59 -12.04 13.19
CA SER A 55 0.71 -13.44 12.86
C SER A 55 1.56 -14.16 13.90
N ARG A 56 1.06 -15.30 14.38
CA ARG A 56 1.82 -16.24 15.18
C ARG A 56 2.27 -17.43 14.35
N ILE A 57 2.22 -17.29 13.05
CA ILE A 57 2.60 -18.32 12.10
C ILE A 57 4.11 -18.55 12.19
N GLN A 58 4.51 -19.79 12.03
CA GLN A 58 5.91 -20.19 12.12
C GLN A 58 6.73 -19.62 10.97
N ASP A 59 8.00 -19.38 11.24
CA ASP A 59 8.92 -18.76 10.27
C ASP A 59 9.16 -19.58 9.02
N ASP A 60 8.91 -20.90 9.06
CA ASP A 60 9.05 -21.76 7.89
C ASP A 60 7.79 -21.78 6.99
N THR A 61 6.76 -21.07 7.38
CA THR A 61 5.55 -20.94 6.56
C THR A 61 5.86 -20.09 5.32
N LYS A 62 5.29 -20.47 4.19
CA LYS A 62 5.51 -19.74 2.93
C LYS A 62 4.75 -18.43 2.92
N ALA A 63 5.30 -17.45 2.23
CA ALA A 63 4.70 -16.12 2.07
C ALA A 63 3.28 -16.22 1.48
N SER A 64 3.04 -17.17 0.59
CA SER A 64 1.73 -17.36 -0.04
C SER A 64 0.61 -17.64 0.96
N VAL A 65 0.94 -18.20 2.12
CA VAL A 65 -0.06 -18.49 3.15
C VAL A 65 -0.55 -17.21 3.83
N LEU A 66 0.34 -16.23 3.98
CA LEU A 66 0.02 -14.98 4.69
C LEU A 66 -0.43 -13.87 3.77
N MET A 67 -0.08 -13.93 2.50
CA MET A 67 -0.37 -12.85 1.55
C MET A 67 -1.88 -12.61 1.37
N THR A 68 -2.23 -11.36 1.10
CA THR A 68 -3.59 -10.95 0.77
C THR A 68 -3.59 -10.48 -0.67
N SER A 69 -4.63 -10.82 -1.43
CA SER A 69 -4.77 -10.33 -2.78
C SER A 69 -5.30 -8.89 -2.73
N ALA A 70 -4.45 -7.93 -3.08
CA ALA A 70 -4.83 -6.53 -3.15
C ALA A 70 -5.11 -6.14 -4.60
N PRO A 71 -6.01 -5.17 -4.83
CA PRO A 71 -6.29 -4.72 -6.20
C PRO A 71 -5.06 -4.04 -6.81
N ARG A 72 -4.92 -4.17 -8.12
CA ARG A 72 -3.88 -3.44 -8.85
C ARG A 72 -4.33 -2.01 -9.01
N VAL A 73 -3.42 -1.08 -8.76
CA VAL A 73 -3.69 0.35 -8.86
C VAL A 73 -2.86 0.93 -10.01
N ASP A 74 -3.49 1.73 -10.87
CA ASP A 74 -2.78 2.40 -11.93
C ASP A 74 -1.95 3.56 -11.36
N TYR A 75 -0.76 3.79 -11.92
CA TYR A 75 0.15 4.85 -11.48
C TYR A 75 -0.49 6.24 -11.52
N HIS A 76 -1.38 6.46 -12.47
CA HIS A 76 -2.08 7.74 -12.64
C HIS A 76 -3.47 7.78 -12.05
N GLU A 77 -3.81 6.81 -11.19
CA GLU A 77 -5.13 6.74 -10.60
C GLU A 77 -5.40 7.95 -9.69
N ASP A 78 -6.66 8.34 -9.60
CA ASP A 78 -7.08 9.37 -8.67
C ASP A 78 -6.97 8.86 -7.24
N ILE A 79 -6.60 9.76 -6.33
CA ILE A 79 -6.37 9.40 -4.93
C ILE A 79 -7.65 8.88 -4.26
N ARG A 80 -8.81 9.42 -4.62
CA ARG A 80 -10.08 8.97 -4.06
C ARG A 80 -10.44 7.57 -4.51
N GLU A 81 -10.22 7.30 -5.79
CA GLU A 81 -10.48 5.96 -6.34
C GLU A 81 -9.53 4.95 -5.73
N THR A 82 -8.26 5.32 -5.54
CA THR A 82 -7.29 4.45 -4.90
C THR A 82 -7.70 4.14 -3.46
N ALA A 83 -8.13 5.15 -2.72
CA ALA A 83 -8.61 4.96 -1.35
C ALA A 83 -9.81 4.00 -1.31
N ARG A 84 -10.74 4.15 -2.26
CA ARG A 84 -11.90 3.28 -2.36
C ARG A 84 -11.49 1.83 -2.63
N LEU A 85 -10.54 1.63 -3.52
CA LEU A 85 -10.03 0.29 -3.83
C LEU A 85 -9.41 -0.39 -2.60
N LEU A 86 -8.66 0.35 -1.81
CA LEU A 86 -8.04 -0.19 -0.60
C LEU A 86 -9.09 -0.54 0.46
N VAL A 87 -10.08 0.32 0.63
CA VAL A 87 -11.15 0.08 1.60
C VAL A 87 -11.99 -1.13 1.18
N GLU A 88 -12.40 -1.21 -0.08
CA GLU A 88 -13.20 -2.32 -0.58
C GLU A 88 -12.44 -3.64 -0.53
N GLY A 89 -11.13 -3.60 -0.75
CA GLY A 89 -10.28 -4.78 -0.67
C GLY A 89 -9.86 -5.14 0.75
N ASP A 90 -10.18 -4.29 1.72
CA ASP A 90 -9.79 -4.47 3.12
C ASP A 90 -8.28 -4.67 3.26
N VAL A 91 -7.52 -3.83 2.57
CA VAL A 91 -6.05 -3.88 2.57
C VAL A 91 -5.49 -2.50 2.88
N ASN A 92 -4.26 -2.48 3.39
CA ASN A 92 -3.56 -1.23 3.72
C ASN A 92 -2.44 -0.91 2.74
N VAL A 93 -2.16 -1.80 1.81
CA VAL A 93 -1.11 -1.64 0.81
C VAL A 93 -1.57 -2.31 -0.47
N ALA A 94 -1.24 -1.71 -1.60
CA ALA A 94 -1.57 -2.26 -2.91
C ALA A 94 -0.43 -2.01 -3.89
N PRO A 95 -0.27 -2.89 -4.88
CA PRO A 95 0.73 -2.69 -5.92
C PRO A 95 0.28 -1.60 -6.89
N VAL A 96 1.23 -0.80 -7.35
CA VAL A 96 0.99 0.24 -8.34
C VAL A 96 1.68 -0.16 -9.63
N PHE A 97 0.90 -0.18 -10.70
CA PHE A 97 1.39 -0.59 -12.02
C PHE A 97 1.39 0.58 -12.99
N ARG A 98 2.42 0.63 -13.80
CA ARG A 98 2.48 1.52 -14.94
C ARG A 98 2.38 0.62 -16.19
N GLY A 99 1.15 0.52 -16.72
CA GLY A 99 0.87 -0.50 -17.73
C GLY A 99 0.92 -1.88 -17.10
N GLU A 100 1.80 -2.74 -17.59
CA GLU A 100 1.98 -4.09 -17.05
C GLU A 100 3.17 -4.18 -16.08
N THR A 101 3.91 -3.08 -15.90
CA THR A 101 5.10 -3.05 -15.06
C THR A 101 4.75 -2.65 -13.64
N LEU A 102 5.18 -3.46 -12.68
CA LEU A 102 5.07 -3.11 -11.26
C LEU A 102 6.03 -1.97 -10.96
N ASP A 103 5.49 -0.83 -10.58
CA ASP A 103 6.25 0.41 -10.44
C ASP A 103 6.46 0.82 -8.97
N GLY A 104 5.60 0.38 -8.07
CA GLY A 104 5.71 0.75 -6.69
C GLY A 104 4.55 0.21 -5.86
N ILE A 105 4.40 0.77 -4.68
CA ILE A 105 3.28 0.45 -3.79
C ILE A 105 2.61 1.73 -3.32
N ILE A 106 1.36 1.63 -2.95
CA ILE A 106 0.59 2.71 -2.33
C ILE A 106 0.04 2.19 -1.00
N THR A 107 0.11 3.02 0.03
CA THR A 107 -0.36 2.65 1.36
C THR A 107 -1.47 3.58 1.82
N THR A 108 -2.30 3.10 2.73
CA THR A 108 -3.34 3.94 3.34
C THR A 108 -2.73 5.11 4.10
N ASP A 109 -1.57 4.92 4.73
CA ASP A 109 -0.88 5.98 5.44
C ASP A 109 -0.47 7.11 4.51
N ALA A 110 0.07 6.78 3.33
CA ALA A 110 0.47 7.79 2.34
C ALA A 110 -0.74 8.56 1.82
N ILE A 111 -1.85 7.87 1.58
CA ILE A 111 -3.08 8.52 1.15
C ILE A 111 -3.59 9.46 2.24
N LEU A 112 -3.61 9.00 3.49
CA LEU A 112 -4.09 9.81 4.60
C LEU A 112 -3.24 11.06 4.78
N GLU A 113 -1.91 10.95 4.72
CA GLU A 113 -1.03 12.11 4.78
C GLU A 113 -1.31 13.11 3.67
N ALA A 114 -1.48 12.63 2.43
CA ALA A 114 -1.75 13.48 1.29
C ALA A 114 -3.10 14.20 1.43
N VAL A 115 -4.10 13.49 1.91
CA VAL A 115 -5.44 14.07 2.13
C VAL A 115 -5.38 15.13 3.23
N LEU A 116 -4.67 14.86 4.32
CA LEU A 116 -4.53 15.82 5.41
C LEU A 116 -3.76 17.07 4.97
N GLU A 117 -2.72 16.93 4.18
CA GLU A 117 -1.97 18.06 3.64
C GLU A 117 -2.84 18.91 2.72
N ASN A 118 -3.62 18.28 1.86
CA ASN A 118 -4.55 18.98 0.99
C ASN A 118 -5.67 19.63 1.77
N LEU A 119 -6.15 18.96 2.81
CA LEU A 119 -7.20 19.50 3.65
C LEU A 119 -6.73 20.75 4.38
N ASP A 120 -5.51 20.76 4.89
CA ASP A 120 -4.93 21.94 5.52
C ASP A 120 -4.84 23.11 4.54
N ALA A 121 -4.40 22.84 3.32
CA ALA A 121 -4.30 23.85 2.28
C ALA A 121 -5.66 24.42 1.88
N LEU A 122 -6.68 23.57 1.84
CA LEU A 122 -8.05 23.97 1.49
C LEU A 122 -8.76 24.65 2.67
N THR A 123 -8.47 24.21 3.87
CA THR A 123 -9.17 24.64 5.08
C THR A 123 -9.09 26.12 5.31
N VAL A 124 -7.95 26.76 5.00
CA VAL A 124 -7.78 28.20 5.23
C VAL A 124 -8.79 29.02 4.45
N SER A 125 -9.12 28.62 3.23
CA SER A 125 -10.07 29.37 2.43
C SER A 125 -11.50 28.87 2.51
N GLN A 126 -11.69 27.57 2.56
CA GLN A 126 -13.03 26.97 2.50
C GLN A 126 -13.77 26.97 3.81
N ILE A 127 -13.09 26.80 4.92
CA ILE A 127 -13.72 26.86 6.23
C ILE A 127 -14.23 28.27 6.52
N TYR A 128 -13.46 29.28 6.16
CA TYR A 128 -13.91 30.65 6.34
C TYR A 128 -15.18 30.95 5.56
N THR A 129 -15.26 30.40 4.35
CA THR A 129 -16.46 30.56 3.53
C THR A 129 -17.67 29.92 4.18
N ASP A 130 -17.48 28.71 4.69
CA ASP A 130 -18.56 27.97 5.34
C ASP A 130 -19.01 28.65 6.64
N GLU A 131 -18.09 29.16 7.43
CA GLU A 131 -18.42 29.86 8.67
C GLU A 131 -19.18 31.14 8.40
N VAL A 132 -18.87 31.82 7.33
CA VAL A 132 -19.59 33.03 6.94
C VAL A 132 -21.03 32.70 6.57
N ILE A 133 -21.25 31.55 5.98
CA ILE A 133 -22.59 31.11 5.60
C ILE A 133 -23.43 30.72 6.81
N THR A 134 -22.81 30.15 7.80
CA THR A 134 -23.51 29.70 9.00
C THR A 134 -23.68 30.82 10.01
#